data_fa10e763e68ffa5f7dd860385126b88d
#
_entry.id   fa10e763e68ffa5f7dd860385126b88d
#
_cell.length_a   1.000
_cell.length_b   1.000
_cell.length_c   1.000
_cell.angle_alpha   90.00
_cell.angle_beta   90.00
_cell.angle_gamma   90.00
#
_symmetry.space_group_name_H-M   'P 1'
#
loop_
_entity.id
_entity.type
_entity.pdbx_description
1 polymer ?
#
loop_
_entity_poly.entity_id
_entity_poly.type
_entity_poly.pdbx_seq_one_letter_code
_entity_poly.pdbx_strand_id
1 'polypeptide(L)'
;IYRLYMLAGILLLLSCGSDNNAPIDDPGNTTNHYLQLQPNGLNAIKVSCTEENFVFPFQIKAVGNGSNQGGEAQINSWSEDELKAYNNKEKTSYVLLPSSLYSLTSTEVSFKEGISTMDVEVKFNPSKVFAEFREKTVEYVIALKLSSDKIQVRDSQSRILLSISFDYPTVGLAASAAEVSVNKDLIPVSIGATLDYTVDGVSTTNPWDFVCSFAVPSNAEELVAEYNKVYKTSYQLLPVNNYDLGEGVTFKAGENQANGE
;
A
#
# COMPACT_ATOMS: atom_id res chain seq x y z
N ILE A 1 16.22 -2.29 23.62
CA ILE A 1 16.60 -3.12 22.45
C ILE A 1 15.30 -3.70 21.92
N TYR A 2 14.58 -2.93 21.10
CA TYR A 2 13.55 -3.49 20.26
C TYR A 2 14.26 -4.29 19.17
N ARG A 3 14.39 -5.61 19.35
CA ARG A 3 14.32 -6.48 18.20
C ARG A 3 12.86 -6.44 17.77
N LEU A 4 12.56 -5.48 16.90
CA LEU A 4 11.48 -5.66 15.96
C LEU A 4 11.79 -7.02 15.32
N TYR A 5 11.03 -8.06 15.71
CA TYR A 5 10.97 -9.23 14.91
C TYR A 5 10.41 -8.74 13.57
N MET A 6 11.33 -8.43 12.63
CA MET A 6 10.99 -8.65 11.25
C MET A 6 10.54 -10.11 11.24
N LEU A 7 9.25 -10.32 11.35
CA LEU A 7 8.64 -11.43 10.69
C LEU A 7 9.04 -11.18 9.24
N ALA A 8 10.15 -11.81 8.84
CA ALA A 8 10.39 -12.11 7.46
C ALA A 8 9.15 -12.90 7.08
N GLY A 9 8.16 -12.17 6.61
CA GLY A 9 7.10 -12.75 5.82
C GLY A 9 7.85 -13.39 4.68
N ILE A 10 8.16 -14.68 4.82
CA ILE A 10 8.36 -15.56 3.70
C ILE A 10 7.10 -15.28 2.88
N LEU A 11 7.28 -14.48 1.84
CA LEU A 11 6.36 -14.41 0.73
C LEU A 11 6.40 -15.83 0.13
N LEU A 12 5.66 -16.74 0.77
CA LEU A 12 5.16 -17.89 0.08
C LEU A 12 4.35 -17.25 -1.06
N LEU A 13 4.98 -17.16 -2.22
CA LEU A 13 4.28 -17.21 -3.48
C LEU A 13 3.51 -18.54 -3.43
N LEU A 14 2.39 -18.51 -2.72
CA LEU A 14 1.29 -19.39 -3.02
C LEU A 14 0.91 -18.97 -4.43
N SER A 15 1.60 -19.58 -5.39
CA SER A 15 1.03 -19.87 -6.69
C SER A 15 -0.38 -20.32 -6.36
N CYS A 16 -1.32 -19.39 -6.46
CA CYS A 16 -2.73 -19.73 -6.46
C CYS A 16 -2.86 -20.71 -7.60
N GLY A 17 -3.04 -21.99 -7.21
CA GLY A 17 -3.29 -23.01 -8.15
C GLY A 17 -4.40 -22.49 -9.04
N SER A 18 -4.17 -22.44 -10.33
CA SER A 18 -5.22 -22.26 -11.31
C SER A 18 -6.30 -23.28 -10.94
N ASP A 19 -7.36 -22.79 -10.30
CA ASP A 19 -8.61 -23.54 -10.31
C ASP A 19 -9.00 -23.64 -11.78
N ASN A 20 -8.56 -24.76 -12.38
CA ASN A 20 -9.00 -25.21 -13.70
C ASN A 20 -10.47 -25.70 -13.62
N ASN A 21 -11.31 -24.98 -12.87
CA ASN A 21 -12.74 -24.99 -13.07
C ASN A 21 -13.08 -23.98 -14.16
N ALA A 22 -12.44 -24.16 -15.34
CA ALA A 22 -13.07 -23.69 -16.55
C ALA A 22 -14.46 -24.34 -16.58
N PRO A 23 -15.55 -23.58 -16.74
CA PRO A 23 -16.84 -24.16 -17.00
C PRO A 23 -16.62 -25.14 -18.13
N ILE A 24 -17.07 -26.40 -17.95
CA ILE A 24 -17.06 -27.42 -18.99
C ILE A 24 -17.76 -26.76 -20.17
N ASP A 25 -17.01 -26.52 -21.22
CA ASP A 25 -17.56 -26.00 -22.49
C ASP A 25 -18.73 -26.92 -22.86
N ASP A 26 -19.93 -26.37 -22.81
CA ASP A 26 -21.10 -27.07 -23.36
C ASP A 26 -20.83 -27.27 -24.87
N PRO A 27 -20.62 -28.50 -25.35
CA PRO A 27 -20.25 -28.76 -26.74
C PRO A 27 -21.35 -28.37 -27.74
N GLY A 28 -22.47 -27.82 -27.25
CA GLY A 28 -23.59 -27.34 -28.09
C GLY A 28 -23.61 -25.84 -28.33
N ASN A 29 -22.82 -25.01 -27.62
CA ASN A 29 -22.87 -23.56 -27.80
C ASN A 29 -21.62 -23.06 -28.57
N THR A 30 -21.75 -23.00 -29.89
CA THR A 30 -20.67 -22.63 -30.82
C THR A 30 -20.35 -21.13 -30.91
N THR A 31 -20.86 -20.30 -29.99
CA THR A 31 -20.67 -18.85 -29.97
C THR A 31 -20.21 -18.32 -28.60
N ASN A 32 -19.13 -18.88 -28.07
CA ASN A 32 -18.55 -18.36 -26.83
C ASN A 32 -17.67 -17.12 -27.12
N HIS A 33 -18.32 -16.02 -27.52
CA HIS A 33 -17.69 -14.71 -27.59
C HIS A 33 -17.91 -14.01 -26.27
N TYR A 34 -16.82 -13.66 -25.56
CA TYR A 34 -16.91 -12.96 -24.30
C TYR A 34 -15.78 -11.95 -24.12
N LEU A 35 -16.01 -10.98 -23.24
CA LEU A 35 -15.02 -10.00 -22.84
C LEU A 35 -14.37 -10.40 -21.51
N GLN A 36 -13.11 -10.04 -21.37
CA GLN A 36 -12.36 -10.20 -20.11
C GLN A 36 -11.33 -9.09 -19.93
N LEU A 37 -10.91 -8.87 -18.68
CA LEU A 37 -9.82 -7.98 -18.29
C LEU A 37 -8.51 -8.75 -18.16
N GLN A 38 -7.39 -8.09 -18.51
CA GLN A 38 -6.05 -8.63 -18.33
C GLN A 38 -5.07 -7.49 -17.97
N PRO A 39 -4.38 -7.51 -16.78
CA PRO A 39 -4.61 -8.47 -15.71
C PRO A 39 -6.02 -8.36 -15.12
N ASN A 40 -6.43 -9.32 -14.33
CA ASN A 40 -7.69 -9.31 -13.59
C ASN A 40 -7.43 -9.67 -12.12
N GLY A 41 -8.45 -9.53 -11.25
CA GLY A 41 -8.36 -9.83 -9.83
C GLY A 41 -7.58 -8.77 -9.04
N LEU A 42 -6.99 -9.17 -7.92
CA LEU A 42 -6.21 -8.31 -7.06
C LEU A 42 -4.79 -8.13 -7.61
N ASN A 43 -4.39 -6.87 -7.79
CA ASN A 43 -3.06 -6.46 -8.23
C ASN A 43 -2.49 -5.52 -7.16
N ALA A 44 -1.51 -5.98 -6.41
CA ALA A 44 -0.80 -5.17 -5.44
C ALA A 44 0.25 -4.33 -6.17
N ILE A 45 0.19 -3.02 -5.96
CA ILE A 45 1.16 -2.07 -6.50
C ILE A 45 1.84 -1.34 -5.33
N LYS A 46 3.12 -1.09 -5.50
CA LYS A 46 3.91 -0.34 -4.55
C LYS A 46 4.54 0.84 -5.27
N VAL A 47 4.36 2.04 -4.75
CA VAL A 47 4.78 3.29 -5.39
C VAL A 47 5.52 4.18 -4.40
N SER A 48 6.41 5.04 -4.89
CA SER A 48 7.04 6.05 -4.04
C SER A 48 6.03 7.11 -3.60
N CYS A 49 6.08 7.48 -2.32
CA CYS A 49 5.26 8.57 -1.78
C CYS A 49 5.56 9.95 -2.41
N THR A 50 6.63 10.08 -3.17
CA THR A 50 7.03 11.31 -3.89
C THR A 50 6.75 11.26 -5.38
N GLU A 51 6.31 10.12 -5.90
CA GLU A 51 5.99 9.97 -7.31
C GLU A 51 4.76 10.81 -7.68
N GLU A 52 4.83 11.52 -8.80
CA GLU A 52 3.74 12.40 -9.24
C GLU A 52 2.83 11.78 -10.30
N ASN A 53 3.31 10.76 -11.00
CA ASN A 53 2.58 10.11 -12.07
C ASN A 53 2.81 8.60 -12.03
N PHE A 54 1.75 7.88 -11.72
CA PHE A 54 1.74 6.43 -11.84
C PHE A 54 0.71 6.00 -12.87
N VAL A 55 1.08 5.03 -13.72
CA VAL A 55 0.22 4.48 -14.77
C VAL A 55 0.16 2.98 -14.63
N PHE A 56 -1.04 2.44 -14.47
CA PHE A 56 -1.29 1.00 -14.49
C PHE A 56 -1.99 0.64 -15.80
N PRO A 57 -1.31 -0.03 -16.74
CA PRO A 57 -1.91 -0.49 -17.98
C PRO A 57 -2.69 -1.79 -17.78
N PHE A 58 -3.83 -1.90 -18.42
CA PHE A 58 -4.58 -3.15 -18.55
C PHE A 58 -5.29 -3.24 -19.88
N GLN A 59 -5.77 -4.42 -20.23
CA GLN A 59 -6.42 -4.69 -21.50
C GLN A 59 -7.83 -5.23 -21.30
N ILE A 60 -8.70 -4.83 -22.20
CA ILE A 60 -9.97 -5.52 -22.42
C ILE A 60 -9.79 -6.41 -23.63
N LYS A 61 -10.04 -7.70 -23.47
CA LYS A 61 -9.91 -8.68 -24.55
C LYS A 61 -11.26 -9.26 -24.90
N ALA A 62 -11.55 -9.30 -26.19
CA ALA A 62 -12.60 -10.09 -26.75
C ALA A 62 -12.02 -11.47 -27.11
N VAL A 63 -12.61 -12.55 -26.61
CA VAL A 63 -12.09 -13.91 -26.70
C VAL A 63 -13.19 -14.85 -27.17
N GLY A 64 -12.78 -15.91 -27.90
CA GLY A 64 -13.68 -16.93 -28.41
C GLY A 64 -14.08 -16.71 -29.87
N ASN A 65 -15.03 -17.52 -30.35
CA ASN A 65 -15.52 -17.45 -31.72
C ASN A 65 -16.30 -16.14 -31.92
N GLY A 66 -15.90 -15.35 -32.92
CA GLY A 66 -16.49 -14.02 -33.16
C GLY A 66 -15.83 -12.86 -32.41
N SER A 67 -14.68 -13.09 -31.77
CA SER A 67 -13.92 -12.05 -31.04
C SER A 67 -13.50 -10.85 -31.90
N ASN A 68 -13.54 -11.01 -33.23
CA ASN A 68 -13.21 -9.97 -34.21
C ASN A 68 -14.44 -9.24 -34.81
N GLN A 69 -15.65 -9.51 -34.32
CA GLN A 69 -16.88 -8.90 -34.83
C GLN A 69 -17.13 -7.44 -34.34
N GLY A 70 -16.23 -6.95 -33.52
CA GLY A 70 -16.45 -5.66 -32.86
C GLY A 70 -17.41 -5.73 -31.68
N GLY A 71 -17.60 -4.62 -31.00
CA GLY A 71 -18.50 -4.54 -29.84
C GLY A 71 -18.17 -3.36 -28.94
N GLU A 72 -18.95 -3.22 -27.87
CA GLU A 72 -18.85 -2.14 -26.90
C GLU A 72 -18.73 -2.70 -25.49
N ALA A 73 -17.92 -2.04 -24.69
CA ALA A 73 -17.71 -2.37 -23.29
C ALA A 73 -17.63 -1.09 -22.44
N GLN A 74 -17.98 -1.21 -21.18
CA GLN A 74 -17.86 -0.14 -20.21
C GLN A 74 -17.03 -0.59 -19.00
N ILE A 75 -16.23 0.34 -18.49
CA ILE A 75 -15.47 0.17 -17.25
C ILE A 75 -16.10 1.06 -16.20
N ASN A 76 -16.56 0.44 -15.13
CA ASN A 76 -17.22 1.12 -14.04
C ASN A 76 -16.44 0.89 -12.72
N SER A 77 -16.43 1.89 -11.85
CA SER A 77 -15.97 1.70 -10.46
C SER A 77 -16.94 0.82 -9.69
N TRP A 78 -16.43 0.07 -8.73
CA TRP A 78 -17.30 -0.65 -7.79
C TRP A 78 -18.06 0.33 -6.90
N SER A 79 -19.23 -0.09 -6.43
CA SER A 79 -19.91 0.55 -5.34
C SER A 79 -19.31 0.17 -3.98
N GLU A 80 -19.59 0.95 -2.94
CA GLU A 80 -19.25 0.64 -1.55
C GLU A 80 -19.79 -0.75 -1.12
N ASP A 81 -21.01 -1.10 -1.54
CA ASP A 81 -21.62 -2.39 -1.22
C ASP A 81 -20.90 -3.56 -1.89
N GLU A 82 -20.43 -3.39 -3.12
CA GLU A 82 -19.63 -4.41 -3.83
C GLU A 82 -18.28 -4.64 -3.13
N LEU A 83 -17.60 -3.55 -2.73
CA LEU A 83 -16.36 -3.67 -1.98
C LEU A 83 -16.57 -4.28 -0.61
N LYS A 84 -17.64 -3.91 0.10
CA LYS A 84 -18.00 -4.50 1.38
C LYS A 84 -18.27 -6.01 1.27
N ALA A 85 -18.97 -6.44 0.22
CA ALA A 85 -19.18 -7.87 -0.04
C ALA A 85 -17.86 -8.59 -0.29
N TYR A 86 -16.95 -7.99 -1.06
CA TYR A 86 -15.60 -8.51 -1.29
C TYR A 86 -14.80 -8.61 0.01
N ASN A 87 -14.75 -7.52 0.80
CA ASN A 87 -14.03 -7.48 2.07
C ASN A 87 -14.52 -8.57 3.04
N ASN A 88 -15.83 -8.80 3.10
CA ASN A 88 -16.41 -9.85 3.94
C ASN A 88 -15.98 -11.25 3.49
N LYS A 89 -15.93 -11.48 2.18
CA LYS A 89 -15.58 -12.77 1.59
C LYS A 89 -14.08 -13.05 1.76
N GLU A 90 -13.23 -12.09 1.41
CA GLU A 90 -11.76 -12.26 1.37
C GLU A 90 -11.09 -11.91 2.72
N LYS A 91 -11.87 -11.46 3.74
CA LYS A 91 -11.38 -11.06 5.08
C LYS A 91 -10.39 -9.89 5.03
N THR A 92 -10.67 -8.94 4.16
CA THR A 92 -9.91 -7.69 4.00
C THR A 92 -10.68 -6.50 4.58
N SER A 93 -10.03 -5.33 4.64
CA SER A 93 -10.62 -4.06 5.11
C SER A 93 -10.33 -2.91 4.15
N TYR A 94 -10.32 -3.20 2.86
CA TYR A 94 -10.08 -2.20 1.83
C TYR A 94 -11.12 -1.09 1.83
N VAL A 95 -10.67 0.11 1.44
CA VAL A 95 -11.49 1.30 1.24
C VAL A 95 -11.33 1.79 -0.20
N LEU A 96 -12.42 2.20 -0.86
CA LEU A 96 -12.33 2.75 -2.21
C LEU A 96 -11.52 4.05 -2.22
N LEU A 97 -10.56 4.13 -3.13
CA LEU A 97 -9.91 5.40 -3.42
C LEU A 97 -10.95 6.33 -4.08
N PRO A 98 -11.12 7.59 -3.57
CA PRO A 98 -12.02 8.55 -4.20
C PRO A 98 -11.75 8.73 -5.70
N SER A 99 -12.80 8.73 -6.51
CA SER A 99 -12.67 8.86 -7.98
C SER A 99 -12.03 10.18 -8.44
N SER A 100 -11.99 11.19 -7.58
CA SER A 100 -11.27 12.45 -7.83
C SER A 100 -9.74 12.32 -7.84
N LEU A 101 -9.20 11.21 -7.32
CA LEU A 101 -7.75 10.98 -7.17
C LEU A 101 -7.16 10.09 -8.26
N TYR A 102 -7.98 9.54 -9.14
CA TYR A 102 -7.50 8.76 -10.28
C TYR A 102 -8.33 9.05 -11.53
N SER A 103 -7.83 8.63 -12.67
CA SER A 103 -8.52 8.71 -13.95
C SER A 103 -8.29 7.46 -14.77
N LEU A 104 -9.23 7.18 -15.68
CA LEU A 104 -9.10 6.17 -16.72
C LEU A 104 -8.89 6.85 -18.06
N THR A 105 -8.08 6.27 -18.94
CA THR A 105 -7.93 6.79 -20.31
C THR A 105 -9.21 6.66 -21.11
N SER A 106 -10.04 5.67 -20.78
CA SER A 106 -11.38 5.52 -21.33
C SER A 106 -12.26 4.73 -20.37
N THR A 107 -13.50 5.13 -20.20
CA THR A 107 -14.55 4.39 -19.50
C THR A 107 -15.47 3.63 -20.44
N GLU A 108 -15.49 4.02 -21.73
CA GLU A 108 -16.24 3.36 -22.81
C GLU A 108 -15.26 2.93 -23.88
N VAL A 109 -15.38 1.69 -24.31
CA VAL A 109 -14.47 1.08 -25.27
C VAL A 109 -15.27 0.44 -26.40
N SER A 110 -14.92 0.82 -27.62
CA SER A 110 -15.53 0.29 -28.84
C SER A 110 -14.52 -0.52 -29.61
N PHE A 111 -14.78 -1.81 -29.78
CA PHE A 111 -13.99 -2.69 -30.62
C PHE A 111 -14.45 -2.54 -32.07
N LYS A 112 -13.53 -2.25 -32.95
CA LYS A 112 -13.77 -2.32 -34.41
C LYS A 112 -13.64 -3.77 -34.87
N GLU A 113 -14.25 -4.07 -36.00
CA GLU A 113 -14.05 -5.35 -36.67
C GLU A 113 -12.54 -5.63 -36.88
N GLY A 114 -12.12 -6.84 -36.55
CA GLY A 114 -10.71 -7.26 -36.61
C GLY A 114 -9.89 -6.91 -35.35
N ILE A 115 -10.43 -6.11 -34.45
CA ILE A 115 -9.74 -5.73 -33.20
C ILE A 115 -10.33 -6.52 -32.02
N SER A 116 -9.48 -7.32 -31.38
CA SER A 116 -9.87 -8.14 -30.22
C SER A 116 -9.26 -7.66 -28.88
N THR A 117 -8.45 -6.61 -28.90
CA THR A 117 -7.78 -6.11 -27.69
C THR A 117 -7.78 -4.58 -27.70
N MET A 118 -8.12 -4.00 -26.55
CA MET A 118 -8.07 -2.56 -26.32
C MET A 118 -7.29 -2.27 -25.06
N ASP A 119 -6.33 -1.37 -25.15
CA ASP A 119 -5.53 -0.92 -24.02
C ASP A 119 -6.26 0.20 -23.27
N VAL A 120 -6.24 0.11 -21.94
CA VAL A 120 -6.77 1.12 -21.03
C VAL A 120 -5.76 1.32 -19.91
N GLU A 121 -5.70 2.52 -19.38
CA GLU A 121 -4.80 2.87 -18.29
C GLU A 121 -5.56 3.50 -17.13
N VAL A 122 -5.19 3.11 -15.92
CA VAL A 122 -5.47 3.86 -14.68
C VAL A 122 -4.31 4.80 -14.43
N LYS A 123 -4.59 6.07 -14.18
CA LYS A 123 -3.58 7.08 -13.85
C LYS A 123 -3.93 7.74 -12.53
N PHE A 124 -2.94 7.90 -11.66
CA PHE A 124 -3.09 8.68 -10.43
C PHE A 124 -1.77 9.32 -10.02
N ASN A 125 -1.84 10.26 -9.08
CA ASN A 125 -0.67 10.92 -8.50
C ASN A 125 -0.41 10.32 -7.10
N PRO A 126 0.61 9.46 -6.92
CA PRO A 126 0.92 8.82 -5.65
C PRO A 126 1.17 9.83 -4.52
N SER A 127 1.89 10.90 -4.79
CA SER A 127 2.23 11.91 -3.77
C SER A 127 0.98 12.61 -3.22
N LYS A 128 -0.03 12.89 -4.06
CA LYS A 128 -1.32 13.44 -3.61
C LYS A 128 -2.11 12.44 -2.79
N VAL A 129 -2.17 11.18 -3.23
CA VAL A 129 -2.86 10.12 -2.48
C VAL A 129 -2.18 9.92 -1.12
N PHE A 130 -0.86 9.86 -1.08
CA PHE A 130 -0.11 9.72 0.16
C PHE A 130 -0.35 10.91 1.12
N ALA A 131 -0.26 12.15 0.62
CA ALA A 131 -0.46 13.35 1.44
C ALA A 131 -1.86 13.40 2.08
N GLU A 132 -2.89 12.91 1.39
CA GLU A 132 -4.27 12.93 1.89
C GLU A 132 -4.55 11.80 2.89
N PHE A 133 -3.87 10.66 2.77
CA PHE A 133 -4.24 9.45 3.51
C PHE A 133 -3.15 8.87 4.42
N ARG A 134 -1.94 9.45 4.47
CA ARG A 134 -0.79 8.93 5.25
C ARG A 134 -1.06 8.69 6.74
N GLU A 135 -1.98 9.45 7.33
CA GLU A 135 -2.34 9.32 8.75
C GLU A 135 -3.45 8.29 9.01
N LYS A 136 -4.02 7.74 7.95
CA LYS A 136 -5.10 6.76 8.04
C LYS A 136 -4.52 5.35 7.94
N THR A 137 -4.86 4.50 8.90
CA THR A 137 -4.43 3.09 8.93
C THR A 137 -5.33 2.20 8.06
N VAL A 138 -5.65 2.67 6.84
CA VAL A 138 -6.52 1.95 5.90
C VAL A 138 -5.79 1.72 4.58
N GLU A 139 -6.08 0.61 3.95
CA GLU A 139 -5.54 0.25 2.64
C GLU A 139 -6.53 0.65 1.55
N TYR A 140 -6.13 1.58 0.69
CA TYR A 140 -6.97 2.06 -0.40
C TYR A 140 -6.82 1.19 -1.64
N VAL A 141 -7.96 0.99 -2.32
CA VAL A 141 -8.01 0.26 -3.57
C VAL A 141 -8.74 1.06 -4.66
N ILE A 142 -8.26 0.95 -5.90
CA ILE A 142 -9.04 1.31 -7.08
C ILE A 142 -9.69 0.02 -7.56
N ALA A 143 -11.01 -0.06 -7.51
CA ALA A 143 -11.76 -1.25 -7.86
C ALA A 143 -12.63 -0.99 -9.10
N LEU A 144 -12.39 -1.74 -10.16
CA LEU A 144 -13.03 -1.59 -11.47
C LEU A 144 -13.73 -2.87 -11.88
N LYS A 145 -14.80 -2.74 -12.66
CA LYS A 145 -15.53 -3.84 -13.27
C LYS A 145 -15.82 -3.56 -14.74
N LEU A 146 -15.74 -4.61 -15.54
CA LEU A 146 -16.12 -4.62 -16.94
C LEU A 146 -17.60 -4.98 -17.07
N SER A 147 -18.32 -4.28 -17.93
CA SER A 147 -19.69 -4.61 -18.34
C SER A 147 -19.89 -4.41 -19.84
N SER A 148 -20.88 -5.06 -20.41
CA SER A 148 -21.33 -4.85 -21.77
C SER A 148 -22.78 -5.30 -21.89
N ASP A 149 -23.57 -4.55 -22.64
CA ASP A 149 -24.97 -4.89 -22.93
C ASP A 149 -25.12 -5.88 -24.09
N LYS A 150 -24.08 -6.01 -24.91
CA LYS A 150 -24.12 -6.77 -26.18
C LYS A 150 -23.29 -8.03 -26.15
N ILE A 151 -22.23 -8.08 -25.34
CA ILE A 151 -21.27 -9.17 -25.32
C ILE A 151 -21.21 -9.72 -23.89
N GLN A 152 -21.24 -11.02 -23.75
CA GLN A 152 -21.10 -11.65 -22.44
C GLN A 152 -19.76 -11.29 -21.82
N VAL A 153 -19.73 -10.91 -20.56
CA VAL A 153 -18.49 -10.70 -19.80
C VAL A 153 -18.22 -11.93 -18.94
N ARG A 154 -16.99 -12.41 -18.94
CA ARG A 154 -16.60 -13.56 -18.11
C ARG A 154 -16.46 -13.11 -16.65
N ASP A 155 -17.36 -13.54 -15.78
CA ASP A 155 -17.43 -13.11 -14.38
C ASP A 155 -16.11 -13.23 -13.62
N SER A 156 -15.41 -14.36 -13.78
CA SER A 156 -14.12 -14.61 -13.11
C SER A 156 -12.98 -13.67 -13.56
N GLN A 157 -13.14 -12.97 -14.67
CA GLN A 157 -12.16 -12.10 -15.30
C GLN A 157 -12.73 -10.70 -15.62
N SER A 158 -13.78 -10.31 -14.93
CA SER A 158 -14.48 -9.03 -15.12
C SER A 158 -14.04 -7.90 -14.19
N ARG A 159 -13.11 -8.16 -13.28
CA ARG A 159 -12.79 -7.25 -12.18
C ARG A 159 -11.29 -7.04 -12.03
N ILE A 160 -10.92 -5.80 -11.71
CA ILE A 160 -9.56 -5.41 -11.29
C ILE A 160 -9.68 -4.69 -9.95
N LEU A 161 -8.85 -5.08 -8.98
CA LEU A 161 -8.60 -4.34 -7.76
C LEU A 161 -7.12 -3.99 -7.74
N LEU A 162 -6.81 -2.70 -7.67
CA LEU A 162 -5.45 -2.20 -7.46
C LEU A 162 -5.31 -1.81 -6.00
N SER A 163 -4.60 -2.62 -5.21
CA SER A 163 -4.24 -2.30 -3.82
C SER A 163 -2.97 -1.47 -3.85
N ILE A 164 -3.02 -0.28 -3.24
CA ILE A 164 -1.96 0.72 -3.30
C ILE A 164 -1.22 0.77 -1.99
N SER A 165 0.08 0.50 -2.04
CA SER A 165 1.01 0.69 -0.93
C SER A 165 2.10 1.69 -1.30
N PHE A 166 2.74 2.29 -0.28
CA PHE A 166 3.73 3.34 -0.49
C PHE A 166 5.08 2.97 0.11
N ASP A 167 6.15 3.31 -0.61
CA ASP A 167 7.46 3.51 -0.02
C ASP A 167 7.52 4.93 0.56
N TYR A 168 7.81 5.04 1.86
CA TYR A 168 7.91 6.32 2.57
C TYR A 168 9.01 6.27 3.63
N PRO A 169 9.56 7.43 4.02
CA PRO A 169 10.58 7.51 5.05
C PRO A 169 10.08 7.01 6.42
N THR A 170 10.89 6.22 7.10
CA THR A 170 10.66 5.80 8.49
C THR A 170 11.76 6.32 9.40
N VAL A 171 11.41 6.76 10.59
CA VAL A 171 12.36 7.30 11.56
C VAL A 171 12.57 6.33 12.70
N GLY A 172 13.84 6.13 13.05
CA GLY A 172 14.27 5.33 14.20
C GLY A 172 15.24 6.10 15.08
N LEU A 173 15.47 5.60 16.30
CA LEU A 173 16.53 6.13 17.16
C LEU A 173 17.89 5.67 16.63
N ALA A 174 18.86 6.59 16.59
CA ALA A 174 20.23 6.30 16.15
C ALA A 174 20.98 5.37 17.11
N ALA A 175 20.58 5.36 18.39
CA ALA A 175 21.13 4.47 19.41
C ALA A 175 20.02 3.77 20.18
N SER A 176 20.25 2.51 20.52
CA SER A 176 19.31 1.69 21.29
C SER A 176 19.44 1.87 22.81
N ALA A 177 20.57 2.41 23.28
CA ALA A 177 20.83 2.67 24.69
C ALA A 177 21.93 3.72 24.85
N ALA A 178 21.78 4.54 25.89
CA ALA A 178 22.85 5.43 26.40
C ALA A 178 22.87 5.36 27.93
N GLU A 179 24.06 5.33 28.52
CA GLU A 179 24.22 5.39 29.97
C GLU A 179 24.83 6.74 30.36
N VAL A 180 24.23 7.39 31.33
CA VAL A 180 24.68 8.69 31.84
C VAL A 180 24.81 8.61 33.35
N SER A 181 25.96 9.04 33.90
CA SER A 181 26.14 9.21 35.35
C SER A 181 25.55 10.56 35.78
N VAL A 182 24.49 10.51 36.53
CA VAL A 182 23.76 11.72 36.98
C VAL A 182 24.43 12.28 38.24
N ASN A 183 24.69 13.58 38.23
CA ASN A 183 25.08 14.35 39.40
C ASN A 183 23.95 15.33 39.79
N LYS A 184 24.27 16.44 40.47
CA LYS A 184 23.28 17.46 40.85
C LYS A 184 22.94 18.47 39.76
N ASP A 185 23.66 18.45 38.65
CA ASP A 185 23.50 19.41 37.58
C ASP A 185 22.70 18.79 36.42
N LEU A 186 22.10 19.62 35.59
CA LEU A 186 21.51 19.18 34.33
C LEU A 186 22.60 18.64 33.40
N ILE A 187 22.41 17.44 32.94
CA ILE A 187 23.31 16.79 31.99
C ILE A 187 22.59 16.65 30.66
N PRO A 188 23.03 17.33 29.59
CA PRO A 188 22.49 17.12 28.27
C PRO A 188 22.88 15.72 27.77
N VAL A 189 21.89 15.01 27.21
CA VAL A 189 22.08 13.73 26.56
C VAL A 189 21.65 13.87 25.10
N SER A 190 22.59 13.74 24.20
CA SER A 190 22.28 13.79 22.77
C SER A 190 21.64 12.49 22.32
N ILE A 191 20.41 12.59 21.80
CA ILE A 191 19.68 11.47 21.20
C ILE A 191 19.60 11.71 19.70
N GLY A 192 20.29 10.86 18.95
CA GLY A 192 20.25 10.89 17.49
C GLY A 192 19.01 10.16 16.95
N ALA A 193 18.49 10.63 15.83
CA ALA A 193 17.51 9.93 15.03
C ALA A 193 18.07 9.63 13.65
N THR A 194 17.71 8.47 13.12
CA THR A 194 18.06 8.04 11.76
C THR A 194 16.80 7.87 10.94
N LEU A 195 16.90 8.14 9.65
CA LEU A 195 15.83 7.94 8.71
C LEU A 195 16.23 6.82 7.75
N ASP A 196 15.34 5.85 7.60
CA ASP A 196 15.41 4.82 6.57
C ASP A 196 14.34 5.11 5.51
N TYR A 197 14.80 5.29 4.28
CA TYR A 197 13.94 5.46 3.14
C TYR A 197 14.50 4.67 1.95
N THR A 198 13.73 3.70 1.51
CA THR A 198 14.10 2.81 0.41
C THR A 198 12.99 2.82 -0.63
N VAL A 199 13.34 3.10 -1.87
CA VAL A 199 12.44 3.08 -3.03
C VAL A 199 12.96 2.02 -3.99
N ASP A 200 12.12 1.06 -4.36
CA ASP A 200 12.47 -0.06 -5.24
C ASP A 200 13.74 -0.82 -4.80
N GLY A 201 13.93 -0.94 -3.48
CA GLY A 201 15.11 -1.61 -2.90
C GLY A 201 16.38 -0.76 -2.89
N VAL A 202 16.33 0.49 -3.32
CA VAL A 202 17.45 1.42 -3.31
C VAL A 202 17.30 2.42 -2.17
N SER A 203 18.29 2.47 -1.27
CA SER A 203 18.34 3.49 -0.21
C SER A 203 18.41 4.88 -0.83
N THR A 204 17.56 5.77 -0.37
CA THR A 204 17.48 7.15 -0.86
C THR A 204 17.45 8.15 0.30
N THR A 205 17.53 9.42 -0.02
CA THR A 205 17.53 10.48 0.99
C THR A 205 16.14 11.01 1.27
N ASN A 206 15.98 11.63 2.44
CA ASN A 206 14.74 12.30 2.84
C ASN A 206 14.27 13.30 1.77
N PRO A 207 13.02 13.23 1.31
CA PRO A 207 12.53 14.09 0.23
C PRO A 207 12.06 15.48 0.69
N TRP A 208 11.85 15.74 1.98
CA TRP A 208 11.33 17.00 2.51
C TRP A 208 11.80 17.30 3.94
N ASP A 209 11.68 18.56 4.37
CA ASP A 209 11.93 18.97 5.74
C ASP A 209 10.79 18.50 6.66
N PHE A 210 11.13 17.96 7.83
CA PHE A 210 10.16 17.65 8.88
C PHE A 210 10.80 17.61 10.27
N VAL A 211 9.97 17.68 11.30
CA VAL A 211 10.38 17.61 12.71
C VAL A 211 9.84 16.34 13.33
N CYS A 212 10.70 15.62 14.06
CA CYS A 212 10.32 14.50 14.91
C CYS A 212 10.43 14.90 16.38
N SER A 213 9.36 14.70 17.13
CA SER A 213 9.37 14.88 18.57
C SER A 213 9.60 13.56 19.29
N PHE A 214 10.31 13.61 20.41
CA PHE A 214 10.44 12.47 21.32
C PHE A 214 9.26 12.43 22.28
N ALA A 215 8.79 11.24 22.59
CA ALA A 215 7.74 11.04 23.58
C ALA A 215 7.99 9.75 24.37
N VAL A 216 7.64 9.78 25.64
CA VAL A 216 7.56 8.55 26.44
C VAL A 216 6.24 7.86 26.11
N PRO A 217 6.27 6.59 25.68
CA PRO A 217 5.06 5.89 25.33
C PRO A 217 4.15 5.67 26.55
N SER A 218 2.84 5.67 26.35
CA SER A 218 1.85 5.51 27.44
C SER A 218 1.99 4.20 28.22
N ASN A 219 2.57 3.16 27.60
CA ASN A 219 2.85 1.86 28.21
C ASN A 219 4.32 1.68 28.63
N ALA A 220 5.04 2.78 28.88
CA ALA A 220 6.47 2.75 29.20
C ALA A 220 6.80 1.88 30.42
N GLU A 221 5.95 1.85 31.45
CA GLU A 221 6.14 1.00 32.63
C GLU A 221 6.11 -0.49 32.26
N GLU A 222 5.18 -0.90 31.41
CA GLU A 222 5.09 -2.28 30.92
C GLU A 222 6.33 -2.66 30.11
N LEU A 223 6.79 -1.74 29.26
CA LEU A 223 7.99 -1.94 28.46
C LEU A 223 9.25 -2.10 29.31
N VAL A 224 9.40 -1.29 30.37
CA VAL A 224 10.51 -1.41 31.30
C VAL A 224 10.41 -2.73 32.09
N ALA A 225 9.21 -3.13 32.52
CA ALA A 225 9.01 -4.39 33.22
C ALA A 225 9.36 -5.60 32.33
N GLU A 226 8.94 -5.57 31.05
CA GLU A 226 9.29 -6.62 30.08
C GLU A 226 10.80 -6.65 29.82
N TYR A 227 11.43 -5.51 29.61
CA TYR A 227 12.88 -5.40 29.47
C TYR A 227 13.62 -6.00 30.66
N ASN A 228 13.22 -5.62 31.89
CA ASN A 228 13.81 -6.15 33.10
C ASN A 228 13.68 -7.68 33.22
N LYS A 229 12.52 -8.21 32.83
CA LYS A 229 12.26 -9.64 32.81
C LYS A 229 13.18 -10.39 31.82
N VAL A 230 13.33 -9.85 30.61
CA VAL A 230 14.15 -10.47 29.54
C VAL A 230 15.64 -10.41 29.87
N TYR A 231 16.11 -9.24 30.34
CA TYR A 231 17.55 -9.00 30.56
C TYR A 231 17.99 -9.15 32.02
N LYS A 232 17.05 -9.53 32.92
CA LYS A 232 17.29 -9.72 34.37
C LYS A 232 17.87 -8.47 35.02
N THR A 233 17.36 -7.32 34.64
CA THR A 233 17.72 -6.00 35.21
C THR A 233 16.64 -5.52 36.17
N SER A 234 16.85 -4.37 36.81
CA SER A 234 15.92 -3.72 37.74
C SER A 234 15.75 -2.24 37.45
N TYR A 235 15.69 -1.85 36.19
CA TYR A 235 15.47 -0.47 35.79
C TYR A 235 14.09 0.02 36.20
N GLN A 236 14.00 1.33 36.47
CA GLN A 236 12.77 2.03 36.75
C GLN A 236 12.65 3.23 35.80
N LEU A 237 11.41 3.63 35.50
CA LEU A 237 11.20 4.87 34.79
C LEU A 237 11.67 6.05 35.62
N LEU A 238 12.40 6.96 34.98
CA LEU A 238 12.75 8.23 35.59
C LEU A 238 11.46 9.07 35.71
N PRO A 239 11.17 9.66 36.88
CA PRO A 239 10.00 10.55 37.04
C PRO A 239 10.03 11.70 36.02
N VAL A 240 8.86 12.03 35.45
CA VAL A 240 8.72 13.03 34.38
C VAL A 240 9.31 14.42 34.74
N ASN A 241 9.33 14.77 36.00
CA ASN A 241 9.91 16.03 36.46
C ASN A 241 11.46 16.06 36.52
N ASN A 242 12.10 14.94 36.21
CA ASN A 242 13.54 14.77 36.29
C ASN A 242 14.23 14.75 34.93
N TYR A 243 13.51 14.97 33.84
CA TYR A 243 14.06 15.07 32.50
C TYR A 243 13.22 16.01 31.64
N ASP A 244 13.84 16.51 30.58
CA ASP A 244 13.21 17.24 29.50
C ASP A 244 13.59 16.55 28.17
N LEU A 245 12.62 16.30 27.30
CA LEU A 245 12.85 15.66 26.01
C LEU A 245 13.26 16.66 24.89
N GLY A 246 13.27 17.96 25.23
CA GLY A 246 13.58 19.02 24.28
C GLY A 246 12.52 19.19 23.17
N GLU A 247 12.86 19.98 22.16
CA GLU A 247 11.95 20.33 21.07
C GLU A 247 11.89 19.25 19.95
N GLY A 248 12.71 18.20 20.05
CA GLY A 248 12.84 17.17 19.04
C GLY A 248 13.97 17.42 18.05
N VAL A 249 13.93 16.73 16.92
CA VAL A 249 14.99 16.80 15.89
C VAL A 249 14.40 17.18 14.55
N THR A 250 15.12 18.00 13.79
CA THR A 250 14.73 18.41 12.45
C THR A 250 15.55 17.61 11.41
N PHE A 251 14.86 16.92 10.54
CA PHE A 251 15.46 16.37 9.30
C PHE A 251 15.28 17.36 8.17
N LYS A 252 16.38 17.68 7.49
CA LYS A 252 16.34 18.47 6.26
C LYS A 252 16.23 17.57 5.03
N ALA A 253 15.64 18.09 3.96
CA ALA A 253 15.63 17.39 2.69
C ALA A 253 17.08 17.03 2.27
N GLY A 254 17.29 15.77 1.88
CA GLY A 254 18.60 15.23 1.57
C GLY A 254 19.38 14.64 2.75
N GLU A 255 18.90 14.79 3.99
CA GLU A 255 19.56 14.29 5.20
C GLU A 255 18.83 13.04 5.74
N ASN A 256 19.61 12.05 6.18
CA ASN A 256 19.08 10.81 6.78
C ASN A 256 19.46 10.66 8.25
N GLN A 257 20.08 11.68 8.86
CA GLN A 257 20.42 11.72 10.28
C GLN A 257 20.15 13.09 10.85
N ALA A 258 19.66 13.13 12.09
CA ALA A 258 19.51 14.35 12.85
C ALA A 258 19.81 14.08 14.34
N ASN A 259 20.38 15.07 15.01
CA ASN A 259 20.71 15.01 16.43
C ASN A 259 19.89 16.05 17.18
N GLY A 260 19.23 15.63 18.26
CA GLY A 260 18.60 16.49 19.25
C GLY A 260 19.54 16.74 20.42
N GLU A 261 19.45 17.92 20.99
CA GLU A 261 20.13 18.31 22.23
C GLU A 261 19.17 18.29 23.42
#